data_6ab8c30c5c6784d9bb0839033bdfab6d
#
_entry.id   6ab8c30c5c6784d9bb0839033bdfab6d
#
_cell.length_a   1.000
_cell.length_b   1.000
_cell.length_c   1.000
_cell.angle_alpha   90.00
_cell.angle_beta   90.00
_cell.angle_gamma   90.00
#
_symmetry.space_group_name_H-M   'P 1'
#
loop_
_entity.id
_entity.type
_entity.pdbx_description
1 polymer ?
#
loop_
_entity_poly.entity_id
_entity_poly.type
_entity_poly.pdbx_seq_one_letter_code
_entity_poly.pdbx_strand_id
1 'polypeptide(L)'
;MPVNLWPHQKTALEICIEHFNLQQPRGLVQMPTGTGKSRVIRLLAYYAMAKRVPVVIAAPTEEIITQFADDLRRETRTPFYIDKAQLRRPASCLLTLASQATLWRRLDSYPDGALLLFDECHHVNQPASCNRKSLARFRLALGFSASPWSAECVELFGSSLFTYRLSKAIADGFLCPYLIEPLPEQIPGPLPFELYFCPSNDHARQLAQQTPRSAYLGHETKDRSSILRRFRSSGLHRLYLNRCLIEGFDCPQVSRVFIDKTSESELHLYQIAGRGLRRKAPGKMCRLAARSPGSLLAALDRAG
;
A
#
# COMPACT_ATOMS: atom_id res chain seq x y z
N MET A 1 -10.08 -17.90 -15.93
CA MET A 1 -10.63 -16.70 -16.59
C MET A 1 -9.47 -15.90 -17.13
N PRO A 2 -9.57 -15.28 -18.32
CA PRO A 2 -8.52 -14.38 -18.79
C PRO A 2 -8.40 -13.22 -17.80
N VAL A 3 -7.25 -13.10 -17.18
CA VAL A 3 -6.98 -12.03 -16.20
C VAL A 3 -6.76 -10.74 -16.98
N ASN A 4 -7.73 -9.85 -16.97
CA ASN A 4 -7.60 -8.54 -17.63
C ASN A 4 -6.64 -7.66 -16.80
N LEU A 5 -5.38 -7.60 -17.23
CA LEU A 5 -4.33 -6.76 -16.64
C LEU A 5 -4.23 -5.43 -17.36
N TRP A 6 -3.98 -4.38 -16.59
CA TRP A 6 -3.53 -3.12 -17.17
C TRP A 6 -2.12 -3.28 -17.78
N PRO A 7 -1.76 -2.50 -18.84
CA PRO A 7 -0.49 -2.69 -19.53
C PRO A 7 0.73 -2.70 -18.60
N HIS A 8 0.83 -1.75 -17.66
CA HIS A 8 1.92 -1.67 -16.70
C HIS A 8 1.96 -2.85 -15.71
N GLN A 9 0.78 -3.41 -15.34
CA GLN A 9 0.71 -4.62 -14.50
C GLN A 9 1.22 -5.85 -15.27
N LYS A 10 0.87 -5.94 -16.55
CA LYS A 10 1.35 -7.01 -17.43
C LYS A 10 2.86 -6.95 -17.55
N THR A 11 3.42 -5.79 -17.89
CA THR A 11 4.88 -5.59 -18.00
C THR A 11 5.59 -5.90 -16.67
N ALA A 12 5.08 -5.40 -15.54
CA ALA A 12 5.66 -5.68 -14.23
C ALA A 12 5.66 -7.19 -13.91
N LEU A 13 4.56 -7.88 -14.21
CA LEU A 13 4.43 -9.32 -14.00
C LEU A 13 5.41 -10.10 -14.88
N GLU A 14 5.51 -9.77 -16.17
CA GLU A 14 6.43 -10.41 -17.13
C GLU A 14 7.88 -10.28 -16.68
N ILE A 15 8.31 -9.09 -16.26
CA ILE A 15 9.66 -8.85 -15.72
C ILE A 15 9.90 -9.66 -14.44
N CYS A 16 8.93 -9.70 -13.53
CA CYS A 16 9.05 -10.50 -12.31
C CYS A 16 9.12 -12.00 -12.59
N ILE A 17 8.38 -12.51 -13.59
CA ILE A 17 8.42 -13.90 -14.02
C ILE A 17 9.79 -14.23 -14.65
N GLU A 18 10.30 -13.36 -15.49
CA GLU A 18 11.64 -13.52 -16.09
C GLU A 18 12.71 -13.57 -14.99
N HIS A 19 12.67 -12.62 -14.07
CA HIS A 19 13.58 -12.57 -12.93
C HIS A 19 13.50 -13.83 -12.06
N PHE A 20 12.28 -14.33 -11.81
CA PHE A 20 12.06 -15.60 -11.10
C PHE A 20 12.69 -16.78 -11.86
N ASN A 21 12.51 -16.86 -13.18
CA ASN A 21 13.05 -17.95 -14.00
C ASN A 21 14.59 -17.92 -14.09
N LEU A 22 15.17 -16.72 -14.12
CA LEU A 22 16.62 -16.50 -14.08
C LEU A 22 17.24 -16.72 -12.68
N GLN A 23 16.41 -17.01 -11.67
CA GLN A 23 16.82 -17.27 -10.28
C GLN A 23 17.63 -16.11 -9.66
N GLN A 24 17.36 -14.89 -10.08
CA GLN A 24 18.00 -13.70 -9.53
C GLN A 24 17.49 -13.45 -8.12
N PRO A 25 18.35 -13.35 -7.09
CA PRO A 25 17.92 -13.52 -5.71
C PRO A 25 17.09 -12.37 -5.15
N ARG A 26 17.21 -11.15 -5.69
CA ARG A 26 16.60 -9.95 -5.12
C ARG A 26 16.15 -8.98 -6.22
N GLY A 27 15.10 -8.23 -5.96
CA GLY A 27 14.66 -7.16 -6.83
C GLY A 27 13.58 -6.27 -6.25
N LEU A 28 13.50 -5.03 -6.73
CA LEU A 28 12.51 -4.04 -6.36
C LEU A 28 11.53 -3.77 -7.50
N VAL A 29 10.25 -3.67 -7.15
CA VAL A 29 9.18 -3.26 -8.07
C VAL A 29 8.54 -1.99 -7.53
N GLN A 30 8.75 -0.89 -8.23
CA GLN A 30 8.15 0.39 -7.89
C GLN A 30 6.90 0.63 -8.72
N MET A 31 5.76 0.81 -8.04
CA MET A 31 4.49 1.16 -8.66
C MET A 31 3.70 2.09 -7.73
N PRO A 32 3.13 3.20 -8.21
CA PRO A 32 2.35 4.11 -7.38
C PRO A 32 1.19 3.43 -6.65
N THR A 33 0.79 4.01 -5.53
CA THR A 33 -0.42 3.56 -4.82
C THR A 33 -1.65 3.67 -5.73
N GLY A 34 -2.46 2.62 -5.77
CA GLY A 34 -3.67 2.58 -6.60
C GLY A 34 -3.46 2.05 -8.03
N THR A 35 -2.24 1.69 -8.43
CA THR A 35 -1.95 1.10 -9.74
C THR A 35 -1.99 -0.44 -9.75
N GLY A 36 -2.36 -1.06 -8.63
CA GLY A 36 -2.63 -2.51 -8.55
C GLY A 36 -1.42 -3.40 -8.26
N LYS A 37 -0.44 -2.92 -7.47
CA LYS A 37 0.69 -3.74 -6.96
C LYS A 37 0.25 -5.10 -6.42
N SER A 38 -0.76 -5.11 -5.54
CA SER A 38 -1.25 -6.34 -4.90
C SER A 38 -1.74 -7.38 -5.91
N ARG A 39 -2.23 -6.96 -7.08
CA ARG A 39 -2.62 -7.88 -8.16
C ARG A 39 -1.41 -8.54 -8.81
N VAL A 40 -0.35 -7.78 -9.06
CA VAL A 40 0.92 -8.33 -9.58
C VAL A 40 1.51 -9.33 -8.58
N ILE A 41 1.52 -9.00 -7.29
CA ILE A 41 1.98 -9.89 -6.20
C ILE A 41 1.22 -11.22 -6.24
N ARG A 42 -0.14 -11.19 -6.29
CA ARG A 42 -0.94 -12.43 -6.30
C ARG A 42 -0.70 -13.27 -7.54
N LEU A 43 -0.62 -12.66 -8.71
CA LEU A 43 -0.39 -13.40 -9.95
C LEU A 43 1.00 -14.04 -10.01
N LEU A 44 2.02 -13.36 -9.51
CA LEU A 44 3.35 -13.93 -9.37
C LEU A 44 3.36 -15.08 -8.36
N ALA A 45 2.60 -14.95 -7.26
CA ALA A 45 2.42 -16.04 -6.31
C ALA A 45 1.79 -17.28 -6.99
N TYR A 46 0.74 -17.10 -7.78
CA TYR A 46 0.11 -18.20 -8.52
C TYR A 46 1.07 -18.86 -9.52
N TYR A 47 1.88 -18.05 -10.22
CA TYR A 47 2.90 -18.56 -11.13
C TYR A 47 3.93 -19.44 -10.40
N ALA A 48 4.47 -18.98 -9.27
CA ALA A 48 5.45 -19.73 -8.48
C ALA A 48 4.84 -21.02 -7.90
N MET A 49 3.60 -20.96 -7.39
CA MET A 49 2.88 -22.14 -6.88
C MET A 49 2.63 -23.18 -7.97
N ALA A 50 2.33 -22.78 -9.19
CA ALA A 50 2.22 -23.70 -10.34
C ALA A 50 3.54 -24.43 -10.64
N LYS A 51 4.67 -23.81 -10.30
CA LYS A 51 6.03 -24.41 -10.34
C LYS A 51 6.39 -25.17 -9.05
N ARG A 52 5.43 -25.40 -8.15
CA ARG A 52 5.62 -26.07 -6.86
C ARG A 52 6.60 -25.35 -5.92
N VAL A 53 6.84 -24.05 -6.11
CA VAL A 53 7.66 -23.23 -5.22
C VAL A 53 6.76 -22.68 -4.10
N PRO A 54 7.13 -22.87 -2.81
CA PRO A 54 6.43 -22.23 -1.70
C PRO A 54 6.53 -20.70 -1.79
N VAL A 55 5.47 -20.00 -1.42
CA VAL A 55 5.39 -18.53 -1.48
C VAL A 55 5.03 -17.98 -0.12
N VAL A 56 5.70 -16.91 0.27
CA VAL A 56 5.37 -16.09 1.43
C VAL A 56 5.05 -14.69 0.94
N ILE A 57 3.83 -14.20 1.22
CA ILE A 57 3.46 -12.79 1.02
C ILE A 57 3.52 -12.12 2.38
N ALA A 58 4.39 -11.11 2.50
CA ALA A 58 4.52 -10.30 3.71
C ALA A 58 3.96 -8.89 3.47
N ALA A 59 3.14 -8.38 4.38
CA ALA A 59 2.55 -7.05 4.31
C ALA A 59 2.65 -6.33 5.67
N PRO A 60 2.62 -4.97 5.70
CA PRO A 60 2.89 -4.22 6.94
C PRO A 60 1.86 -4.46 8.05
N THR A 61 0.58 -4.60 7.72
CA THR A 61 -0.50 -4.69 8.72
C THR A 61 -1.39 -5.91 8.52
N GLU A 62 -2.10 -6.30 9.59
CA GLU A 62 -3.08 -7.40 9.55
C GLU A 62 -4.28 -7.07 8.65
N GLU A 63 -4.65 -5.80 8.54
CA GLU A 63 -5.72 -5.37 7.65
C GLU A 63 -5.37 -5.65 6.18
N ILE A 64 -4.12 -5.38 5.77
CA ILE A 64 -3.66 -5.66 4.41
C ILE A 64 -3.57 -7.17 4.18
N ILE A 65 -3.12 -7.94 5.17
CA ILE A 65 -3.13 -9.41 5.11
C ILE A 65 -4.56 -9.94 4.95
N THR A 66 -5.52 -9.39 5.69
CA THR A 66 -6.94 -9.76 5.56
C THR A 66 -7.46 -9.42 4.16
N GLN A 67 -7.09 -8.27 3.61
CA GLN A 67 -7.45 -7.88 2.25
C GLN A 67 -6.86 -8.84 1.20
N PHE A 68 -5.59 -9.23 1.33
CA PHE A 68 -4.99 -10.28 0.48
C PHE A 68 -5.76 -11.60 0.59
N ALA A 69 -6.12 -12.01 1.81
CA ALA A 69 -6.87 -13.23 2.03
C ALA A 69 -8.25 -13.21 1.37
N ASP A 70 -8.97 -12.09 1.46
CA ASP A 70 -10.28 -11.91 0.85
C ASP A 70 -10.21 -11.88 -0.68
N ASP A 71 -9.18 -11.24 -1.23
CA ASP A 71 -8.93 -11.26 -2.68
C ASP A 71 -8.62 -12.68 -3.17
N LEU A 72 -7.76 -13.42 -2.46
CA LEU A 72 -7.43 -14.80 -2.77
C LEU A 72 -8.65 -15.72 -2.73
N ARG A 73 -9.52 -15.60 -1.71
CA ARG A 73 -10.76 -16.37 -1.61
C ARG A 73 -11.71 -16.12 -2.77
N ARG A 74 -11.74 -14.89 -3.30
CA ARG A 74 -12.57 -14.52 -4.46
C ARG A 74 -12.00 -15.00 -5.79
N GLU A 75 -10.67 -15.03 -5.92
CA GLU A 75 -9.98 -15.33 -7.19
C GLU A 75 -9.69 -16.82 -7.38
N THR A 76 -9.53 -17.58 -6.30
CA THR A 76 -9.09 -18.98 -6.37
C THR A 76 -9.62 -19.83 -5.23
N ARG A 77 -9.68 -21.15 -5.47
CA ARG A 77 -9.91 -22.15 -4.43
C ARG A 77 -8.61 -22.71 -3.83
N THR A 78 -7.46 -22.16 -4.20
CA THR A 78 -6.17 -22.63 -3.71
C THR A 78 -6.06 -22.36 -2.21
N PRO A 79 -5.71 -23.37 -1.40
CA PRO A 79 -5.55 -23.19 0.03
C PRO A 79 -4.35 -22.29 0.33
N PHE A 80 -4.50 -21.40 1.31
CA PHE A 80 -3.44 -20.58 1.85
C PHE A 80 -3.50 -20.58 3.38
N TYR A 81 -2.36 -20.27 3.99
CA TYR A 81 -2.21 -20.19 5.44
C TYR A 81 -1.96 -18.73 5.85
N ILE A 82 -2.64 -18.27 6.90
CA ILE A 82 -2.35 -16.98 7.52
C ILE A 82 -1.53 -17.24 8.79
N ASP A 83 -0.29 -16.77 8.81
CA ASP A 83 0.60 -16.96 9.94
C ASP A 83 0.24 -15.97 11.08
N LYS A 84 -0.43 -16.49 12.10
CA LYS A 84 -0.82 -15.77 13.33
C LYS A 84 -0.02 -16.21 14.55
N ALA A 85 1.22 -16.62 14.38
CA ALA A 85 2.17 -16.99 15.42
C ALA A 85 1.77 -18.18 16.33
N GLN A 86 0.51 -18.60 16.37
CA GLN A 86 0.03 -19.65 17.27
C GLN A 86 -0.26 -21.01 16.60
N LEU A 87 -0.31 -21.05 15.27
CA LEU A 87 -0.63 -22.25 14.51
C LEU A 87 0.56 -22.73 13.69
N ARG A 88 0.72 -24.06 13.57
CA ARG A 88 1.70 -24.66 12.64
C ARG A 88 1.15 -24.60 11.23
N ARG A 89 1.98 -24.15 10.28
CA ARG A 89 1.64 -24.16 8.86
C ARG A 89 1.45 -25.61 8.39
N PRO A 90 0.35 -25.94 7.69
CA PRO A 90 0.20 -27.24 7.05
C PRO A 90 1.29 -27.47 5.99
N ALA A 91 1.90 -28.65 5.97
CA ALA A 91 2.98 -29.00 5.02
C ALA A 91 2.52 -28.91 3.55
N SER A 92 1.23 -29.18 3.30
CA SER A 92 0.62 -29.11 1.97
C SER A 92 0.34 -27.69 1.46
N CYS A 93 0.47 -26.67 2.31
CA CYS A 93 0.14 -25.29 1.96
C CYS A 93 1.35 -24.60 1.33
N LEU A 94 1.24 -24.28 0.03
CA LEU A 94 2.29 -23.58 -0.72
C LEU A 94 2.26 -22.07 -0.52
N LEU A 95 1.15 -21.46 -0.07
CA LEU A 95 1.02 -20.03 0.09
C LEU A 95 0.83 -19.65 1.55
N THR A 96 1.68 -18.77 2.06
CA THR A 96 1.59 -18.21 3.40
C THR A 96 1.45 -16.70 3.33
N LEU A 97 0.51 -16.15 4.09
CA LEU A 97 0.36 -14.72 4.33
C LEU A 97 0.86 -14.40 5.73
N ALA A 98 1.70 -13.40 5.89
CA ALA A 98 2.25 -12.99 7.17
C ALA A 98 2.36 -11.48 7.29
N SER A 99 2.18 -10.93 8.51
CA SER A 99 2.60 -9.55 8.73
C SER A 99 4.13 -9.48 8.69
N GLN A 100 4.68 -8.32 8.28
CA GLN A 100 6.14 -8.11 8.28
C GLN A 100 6.75 -8.40 9.66
N ALA A 101 6.08 -7.97 10.73
CA ALA A 101 6.52 -8.25 12.10
C ALA A 101 6.53 -9.76 12.42
N THR A 102 5.55 -10.51 11.93
CA THR A 102 5.50 -11.98 12.09
C THR A 102 6.59 -12.65 11.25
N LEU A 103 6.80 -12.19 10.01
CA LEU A 103 7.87 -12.70 9.15
C LEU A 103 9.24 -12.62 9.86
N TRP A 104 9.59 -11.43 10.38
CA TRP A 104 10.89 -11.23 11.03
C TRP A 104 11.06 -12.05 12.30
N ARG A 105 10.01 -12.20 13.11
CA ARG A 105 10.07 -13.00 14.35
C ARG A 105 10.17 -14.50 14.10
N ARG A 106 9.67 -14.97 12.97
CA ARG A 106 9.55 -16.41 12.66
C ARG A 106 10.27 -16.81 11.39
N LEU A 107 11.31 -16.07 11.04
CA LEU A 107 12.01 -16.24 9.76
C LEU A 107 12.41 -17.70 9.51
N ASP A 108 12.90 -18.40 10.54
CA ASP A 108 13.33 -19.79 10.46
C ASP A 108 12.19 -20.82 10.31
N SER A 109 10.95 -20.41 10.48
CA SER A 109 9.80 -21.31 10.33
C SER A 109 9.29 -21.39 8.88
N TYR A 110 9.74 -20.51 8.00
CA TYR A 110 9.34 -20.54 6.59
C TYR A 110 10.18 -21.56 5.80
N PRO A 111 9.63 -22.12 4.70
CA PRO A 111 10.35 -23.11 3.90
C PRO A 111 11.61 -22.54 3.27
N ASP A 112 12.68 -23.32 3.29
CA ASP A 112 13.87 -22.99 2.51
C ASP A 112 13.53 -22.99 1.01
N GLY A 113 14.12 -22.05 0.29
CA GLY A 113 13.91 -21.91 -1.13
C GLY A 113 12.54 -21.31 -1.53
N ALA A 114 11.75 -20.81 -0.56
CA ALA A 114 10.49 -20.12 -0.86
C ALA A 114 10.72 -18.80 -1.63
N LEU A 115 9.71 -18.37 -2.39
CA LEU A 115 9.60 -17.01 -2.91
C LEU A 115 9.02 -16.10 -1.84
N LEU A 116 9.72 -15.01 -1.50
CA LEU A 116 9.22 -13.94 -0.65
C LEU A 116 8.72 -12.78 -1.51
N LEU A 117 7.46 -12.40 -1.35
CA LEU A 117 6.84 -11.21 -1.93
C LEU A 117 6.52 -10.24 -0.80
N PHE A 118 7.26 -9.15 -0.75
CA PHE A 118 7.23 -8.21 0.37
C PHE A 118 6.52 -6.93 -0.06
N ASP A 119 5.25 -6.78 0.34
CA ASP A 119 4.46 -5.59 0.02
C ASP A 119 4.81 -4.44 0.95
N GLU A 120 4.76 -3.21 0.43
CA GLU A 120 5.15 -1.95 1.08
C GLU A 120 6.54 -2.06 1.73
N CYS A 121 7.53 -2.48 0.95
CA CYS A 121 8.89 -2.78 1.41
C CYS A 121 9.66 -1.57 1.95
N HIS A 122 9.14 -0.35 1.80
CA HIS A 122 9.69 0.85 2.45
C HIS A 122 9.49 0.86 3.97
N HIS A 123 8.60 0.03 4.51
CA HIS A 123 8.41 -0.18 5.94
C HIS A 123 9.31 -1.28 6.51
N VAL A 124 10.54 -1.33 6.09
CA VAL A 124 11.46 -2.34 6.62
C VAL A 124 11.80 -2.01 8.07
N ASN A 125 10.84 -2.23 8.97
CA ASN A 125 11.07 -2.26 10.42
C ASN A 125 11.72 -3.60 10.78
N GLN A 126 12.94 -3.80 10.30
CA GLN A 126 13.69 -4.99 10.63
C GLN A 126 14.34 -4.83 12.01
N PRO A 127 14.34 -5.88 12.85
CA PRO A 127 15.24 -5.93 13.99
C PRO A 127 16.69 -5.74 13.53
N ALA A 128 17.52 -5.09 14.34
CA ALA A 128 18.94 -4.85 14.01
C ALA A 128 19.71 -6.15 13.65
N SER A 129 19.20 -7.31 14.08
CA SER A 129 19.72 -8.64 13.74
C SER A 129 19.34 -9.15 12.36
N CYS A 130 18.33 -8.54 11.70
CA CYS A 130 17.85 -8.95 10.39
C CYS A 130 18.49 -8.09 9.30
N ASN A 131 19.21 -8.74 8.40
CA ASN A 131 19.89 -8.11 7.28
C ASN A 131 19.69 -8.95 6.01
N ARG A 132 20.36 -8.56 4.93
CA ARG A 132 20.31 -9.27 3.66
C ARG A 132 20.63 -10.78 3.80
N LYS A 133 21.50 -11.18 4.74
CA LYS A 133 21.83 -12.59 4.99
C LYS A 133 20.62 -13.35 5.55
N SER A 134 19.79 -12.69 6.36
CA SER A 134 18.57 -13.29 6.91
C SER A 134 17.58 -13.69 5.82
N LEU A 135 17.57 -13.00 4.67
CA LEU A 135 16.76 -13.36 3.52
C LEU A 135 17.38 -14.44 2.64
N ALA A 136 18.61 -14.92 2.92
CA ALA A 136 19.31 -15.90 2.09
C ALA A 136 18.59 -17.25 1.99
N ARG A 137 17.74 -17.58 2.99
CA ARG A 137 16.90 -18.78 2.93
C ARG A 137 15.82 -18.74 1.84
N PHE A 138 15.38 -17.55 1.44
CA PHE A 138 14.46 -17.40 0.32
C PHE A 138 15.22 -17.48 -0.99
N ARG A 139 14.76 -18.33 -1.90
CA ARG A 139 15.32 -18.46 -3.25
C ARG A 139 15.32 -17.11 -3.96
N LEU A 140 14.22 -16.39 -3.80
CA LEU A 140 14.00 -15.08 -4.38
C LEU A 140 13.20 -14.23 -3.39
N ALA A 141 13.58 -12.97 -3.19
CA ALA A 141 12.80 -11.99 -2.46
C ALA A 141 12.60 -10.74 -3.31
N LEU A 142 11.33 -10.41 -3.59
CA LEU A 142 10.94 -9.22 -4.31
C LEU A 142 10.23 -8.24 -3.37
N GLY A 143 10.76 -7.02 -3.31
CA GLY A 143 10.14 -5.90 -2.62
C GLY A 143 9.22 -5.11 -3.55
N PHE A 144 8.01 -4.82 -3.10
CA PHE A 144 7.04 -3.97 -3.80
C PHE A 144 6.76 -2.72 -3.00
N SER A 145 6.86 -1.56 -3.61
CA SER A 145 6.55 -0.29 -2.97
C SER A 145 6.14 0.77 -3.98
N ALA A 146 5.40 1.76 -3.51
CA ALA A 146 5.22 3.00 -4.27
C ALA A 146 6.44 3.95 -4.13
N SER A 147 7.23 3.77 -3.08
CA SER A 147 8.31 4.68 -2.68
C SER A 147 9.46 3.93 -2.01
N PRO A 148 10.21 3.09 -2.74
CA PRO A 148 11.32 2.29 -2.19
C PRO A 148 12.58 3.14 -2.01
N TRP A 149 12.45 4.28 -1.32
CA TRP A 149 13.51 5.32 -1.29
C TRP A 149 14.49 5.17 -0.12
N SER A 150 14.23 4.25 0.82
CA SER A 150 15.14 4.05 1.95
C SER A 150 16.36 3.21 1.55
N ALA A 151 17.50 3.52 2.17
CA ALA A 151 18.74 2.76 1.96
C ALA A 151 18.56 1.28 2.36
N GLU A 152 17.82 1.04 3.43
CA GLU A 152 17.52 -0.31 3.94
C GLU A 152 16.71 -1.13 2.93
N CYS A 153 15.77 -0.50 2.23
CA CYS A 153 14.99 -1.14 1.20
C CYS A 153 15.89 -1.61 0.04
N VAL A 154 16.80 -0.73 -0.41
CA VAL A 154 17.78 -1.06 -1.46
C VAL A 154 18.78 -2.12 -0.99
N GLU A 155 19.23 -2.05 0.26
CA GLU A 155 20.12 -3.05 0.84
C GLU A 155 19.48 -4.44 0.84
N LEU A 156 18.20 -4.55 1.23
CA LEU A 156 17.51 -5.84 1.31
C LEU A 156 17.12 -6.42 -0.06
N PHE A 157 16.59 -5.60 -0.94
CA PHE A 157 15.98 -6.07 -2.18
C PHE A 157 16.81 -5.77 -3.43
N GLY A 158 17.88 -4.97 -3.31
CA GLY A 158 18.78 -4.66 -4.44
C GLY A 158 18.21 -3.59 -5.37
N SER A 159 18.59 -3.67 -6.66
CA SER A 159 18.21 -2.68 -7.67
C SER A 159 16.76 -2.82 -8.11
N SER A 160 16.24 -1.73 -8.68
CA SER A 160 14.90 -1.71 -9.29
C SER A 160 14.86 -2.57 -10.54
N LEU A 161 13.94 -3.52 -10.57
CA LEU A 161 13.60 -4.34 -11.73
C LEU A 161 12.61 -3.63 -12.65
N PHE A 162 11.65 -2.95 -12.03
CA PHE A 162 10.58 -2.26 -12.73
C PHE A 162 10.20 -1.00 -11.97
N THR A 163 10.10 0.11 -12.72
CA THR A 163 9.65 1.39 -12.19
C THR A 163 8.52 1.93 -13.05
N TYR A 164 7.33 2.04 -12.46
CA TYR A 164 6.21 2.76 -13.03
C TYR A 164 6.02 4.05 -12.25
N ARG A 165 6.32 5.18 -12.88
CA ARG A 165 6.35 6.48 -12.23
C ARG A 165 4.96 7.08 -12.07
N LEU A 166 4.78 7.96 -11.09
CA LEU A 166 3.51 8.67 -10.83
C LEU A 166 3.05 9.48 -12.04
N SER A 167 3.96 10.26 -12.65
CA SER A 167 3.69 11.05 -13.85
C SER A 167 3.19 10.18 -15.02
N LYS A 168 3.82 9.04 -15.23
CA LYS A 168 3.39 8.07 -16.26
C LYS A 168 2.01 7.47 -15.94
N ALA A 169 1.74 7.14 -14.67
CA ALA A 169 0.44 6.60 -14.26
C ALA A 169 -0.70 7.61 -14.45
N ILE A 170 -0.42 8.91 -14.27
CA ILE A 170 -1.36 9.99 -14.57
C ILE A 170 -1.53 10.15 -16.08
N ALA A 171 -0.45 10.21 -16.85
CA ALA A 171 -0.49 10.33 -18.31
C ALA A 171 -1.24 9.17 -18.97
N ASP A 172 -1.04 7.94 -18.50
CA ASP A 172 -1.75 6.74 -18.95
C ASP A 172 -3.22 6.69 -18.47
N GLY A 173 -3.62 7.60 -17.59
CA GLY A 173 -4.98 7.72 -17.08
C GLY A 173 -5.36 6.67 -16.02
N PHE A 174 -4.42 5.98 -15.38
CA PHE A 174 -4.68 5.07 -14.27
C PHE A 174 -4.81 5.79 -12.93
N LEU A 175 -4.16 6.96 -12.80
CA LEU A 175 -4.34 7.88 -11.68
C LEU A 175 -4.91 9.21 -12.21
N CYS A 176 -5.56 9.99 -11.35
CA CYS A 176 -6.09 11.30 -11.74
C CYS A 176 -5.00 12.38 -11.58
N PRO A 177 -5.06 13.45 -12.39
CA PRO A 177 -4.24 14.64 -12.17
C PRO A 177 -4.58 15.30 -10.83
N TYR A 178 -3.67 16.15 -10.35
CA TYR A 178 -3.84 16.85 -9.08
C TYR A 178 -3.51 18.34 -9.22
N LEU A 179 -4.07 19.12 -8.30
CA LEU A 179 -3.74 20.51 -8.06
C LEU A 179 -3.27 20.64 -6.61
N ILE A 180 -2.08 21.24 -6.41
CA ILE A 180 -1.58 21.57 -5.07
C ILE A 180 -1.96 23.01 -4.79
N GLU A 181 -2.55 23.26 -3.62
CA GLU A 181 -2.94 24.57 -3.14
C GLU A 181 -2.53 24.75 -1.67
N PRO A 182 -2.28 25.97 -1.20
CA PRO A 182 -2.10 26.23 0.22
C PRO A 182 -3.32 25.78 1.04
N LEU A 183 -3.08 25.32 2.28
CA LEU A 183 -4.16 25.04 3.19
C LEU A 183 -4.90 26.35 3.51
N PRO A 184 -6.22 26.44 3.25
CA PRO A 184 -6.95 27.67 3.52
C PRO A 184 -7.04 27.94 5.03
N GLU A 185 -7.00 29.23 5.41
CA GLU A 185 -7.14 29.66 6.82
C GLU A 185 -8.50 29.23 7.41
N GLN A 186 -9.54 29.34 6.60
CA GLN A 186 -10.88 28.84 6.96
C GLN A 186 -11.20 27.62 6.09
N ILE A 187 -11.36 26.48 6.74
CA ILE A 187 -11.71 25.25 6.04
C ILE A 187 -13.18 25.31 5.62
N PRO A 188 -13.47 25.19 4.31
CA PRO A 188 -14.84 25.27 3.83
C PRO A 188 -15.69 24.12 4.37
N GLY A 189 -17.02 24.28 4.34
CA GLY A 189 -17.96 23.23 4.70
C GLY A 189 -17.64 21.92 3.94
N PRO A 190 -17.92 20.75 4.54
CA PRO A 190 -17.50 19.48 3.97
C PRO A 190 -18.28 19.14 2.71
N LEU A 191 -17.53 18.80 1.65
CA LEU A 191 -18.04 18.19 0.42
C LEU A 191 -17.86 16.66 0.50
N PRO A 192 -18.65 15.86 -0.24
CA PRO A 192 -18.49 14.42 -0.25
C PRO A 192 -17.09 13.98 -0.61
N PHE A 193 -16.59 12.95 0.10
CA PHE A 193 -15.32 12.28 -0.14
C PHE A 193 -14.08 13.16 0.07
N GLU A 194 -14.01 13.82 1.22
CA GLU A 194 -12.83 14.57 1.65
C GLU A 194 -12.08 13.86 2.78
N LEU A 195 -10.75 13.90 2.73
CA LEU A 195 -9.88 13.47 3.81
C LEU A 195 -9.16 14.69 4.39
N TYR A 196 -9.10 14.78 5.72
CA TYR A 196 -8.39 15.82 6.43
C TYR A 196 -7.39 15.21 7.40
N PHE A 197 -6.10 15.34 7.12
CA PHE A 197 -5.01 14.86 7.95
C PHE A 197 -4.58 15.94 8.92
N CYS A 198 -4.93 15.75 10.18
CA CYS A 198 -4.68 16.65 11.30
C CYS A 198 -3.31 16.43 11.92
N PRO A 199 -2.74 17.44 12.61
CA PRO A 199 -1.47 17.32 13.34
C PRO A 199 -1.57 16.36 14.54
N SER A 200 -2.73 16.23 15.17
CA SER A 200 -2.94 15.33 16.31
C SER A 200 -4.31 14.62 16.27
N ASN A 201 -4.46 13.54 17.05
CA ASN A 201 -5.74 12.84 17.20
C ASN A 201 -6.80 13.71 17.90
N ASP A 202 -6.39 14.51 18.89
CA ASP A 202 -7.31 15.36 19.63
C ASP A 202 -7.85 16.48 18.75
N HIS A 203 -7.00 17.10 17.93
CA HIS A 203 -7.43 18.08 16.94
C HIS A 203 -8.42 17.44 15.95
N ALA A 204 -8.15 16.23 15.47
CA ALA A 204 -9.03 15.51 14.56
C ALA A 204 -10.40 15.21 15.19
N ARG A 205 -10.44 14.81 16.48
CA ARG A 205 -11.69 14.59 17.23
C ARG A 205 -12.49 15.86 17.39
N GLN A 206 -11.82 16.95 17.81
CA GLN A 206 -12.46 18.25 17.98
C GLN A 206 -13.11 18.74 16.68
N LEU A 207 -12.38 18.73 15.58
CA LEU A 207 -12.91 19.14 14.27
C LEU A 207 -14.06 18.25 13.80
N ALA A 208 -13.98 16.94 14.04
CA ALA A 208 -15.06 16.02 13.67
C ALA A 208 -16.35 16.29 14.45
N GLN A 209 -16.27 16.70 15.72
CA GLN A 209 -17.44 17.06 16.54
C GLN A 209 -18.10 18.36 16.09
N GLN A 210 -17.31 19.30 15.58
CA GLN A 210 -17.77 20.63 15.16
C GLN A 210 -18.25 20.67 13.69
N THR A 211 -17.94 19.65 12.90
CA THR A 211 -18.20 19.63 11.48
C THR A 211 -19.35 18.65 11.16
N PRO A 212 -20.46 19.12 10.56
CA PRO A 212 -21.58 18.25 10.20
C PRO A 212 -21.16 17.21 9.16
N ARG A 213 -21.80 16.04 9.18
CA ARG A 213 -21.56 14.92 8.24
C ARG A 213 -20.08 14.51 8.15
N SER A 214 -19.36 14.58 9.28
CA SER A 214 -17.97 14.15 9.39
C SER A 214 -17.78 13.12 10.49
N ALA A 215 -16.62 12.49 10.53
CA ALA A 215 -16.22 11.61 11.61
C ALA A 215 -14.71 11.64 11.81
N TYR A 216 -14.28 11.42 13.05
CA TYR A 216 -12.91 11.08 13.37
C TYR A 216 -12.67 9.59 13.11
N LEU A 217 -11.49 9.26 12.61
CA LEU A 217 -11.03 7.89 12.46
C LEU A 217 -9.57 7.77 12.92
N GLY A 218 -9.36 7.05 14.02
CA GLY A 218 -8.07 6.70 14.60
C GLY A 218 -7.85 5.19 14.69
N HIS A 219 -6.68 4.79 15.19
CA HIS A 219 -6.37 3.36 15.41
C HIS A 219 -7.28 2.75 16.48
N GLU A 220 -7.66 3.53 17.50
CA GLU A 220 -8.53 3.15 18.61
C GLU A 220 -10.03 3.15 18.26
N THR A 221 -10.42 3.59 17.07
CA THR A 221 -11.82 3.68 16.67
C THR A 221 -12.44 2.30 16.51
N LYS A 222 -13.37 1.94 17.42
CA LYS A 222 -14.03 0.62 17.43
C LYS A 222 -14.94 0.39 16.22
N ASP A 223 -15.71 1.41 15.82
CA ASP A 223 -16.69 1.33 14.71
C ASP A 223 -16.11 1.68 13.33
N ARG A 224 -14.82 1.43 13.16
CA ARG A 224 -14.06 1.76 11.93
C ARG A 224 -14.78 1.33 10.65
N SER A 225 -15.24 0.08 10.60
CA SER A 225 -15.92 -0.49 9.43
C SER A 225 -17.22 0.23 9.09
N SER A 226 -18.00 0.64 10.09
CA SER A 226 -19.24 1.40 9.94
C SER A 226 -18.96 2.81 9.40
N ILE A 227 -17.99 3.52 9.99
CA ILE A 227 -17.56 4.85 9.53
C ILE A 227 -17.12 4.80 8.07
N LEU A 228 -16.27 3.85 7.70
CA LEU A 228 -15.77 3.72 6.32
C LEU A 228 -16.90 3.37 5.32
N ARG A 229 -17.87 2.55 5.72
CA ARG A 229 -19.04 2.25 4.91
C ARG A 229 -19.89 3.50 4.67
N ARG A 230 -20.19 4.25 5.72
CA ARG A 230 -20.94 5.52 5.62
C ARG A 230 -20.21 6.56 4.78
N PHE A 231 -18.88 6.63 4.87
CA PHE A 231 -18.07 7.51 4.03
C PHE A 231 -18.16 7.11 2.55
N ARG A 232 -18.02 5.82 2.23
CA ARG A 232 -18.14 5.32 0.85
C ARG A 232 -19.52 5.51 0.22
N SER A 233 -20.57 5.56 1.04
CA SER A 233 -21.95 5.80 0.60
C SER A 233 -22.38 7.27 0.66
N SER A 234 -21.46 8.22 0.85
CA SER A 234 -21.73 9.65 1.04
C SER A 234 -22.59 10.01 2.27
N GLY A 235 -22.77 9.08 3.20
CA GLY A 235 -23.43 9.36 4.47
C GLY A 235 -22.56 10.23 5.39
N LEU A 236 -21.24 10.15 5.21
CA LEU A 236 -20.25 11.08 5.74
C LEU A 236 -19.55 11.77 4.57
N HIS A 237 -19.22 13.05 4.73
CA HIS A 237 -18.57 13.85 3.71
C HIS A 237 -17.07 13.97 3.95
N ARG A 238 -16.63 14.18 5.20
CA ARG A 238 -15.22 14.36 5.55
C ARG A 238 -14.79 13.41 6.66
N LEU A 239 -13.63 12.80 6.50
CA LEU A 239 -12.95 12.06 7.56
C LEU A 239 -11.78 12.87 8.09
N TYR A 240 -11.74 13.07 9.40
CA TYR A 240 -10.62 13.65 10.12
C TYR A 240 -9.71 12.56 10.66
N LEU A 241 -8.43 12.65 10.35
CA LEU A 241 -7.42 11.61 10.53
C LEU A 241 -6.14 12.22 11.09
N ASN A 242 -5.30 11.43 11.73
CA ASN A 242 -3.91 11.82 11.97
C ASN A 242 -2.95 10.90 11.20
N ARG A 243 -2.75 9.65 11.66
CA ARG A 243 -1.87 8.65 11.04
C ARG A 243 -2.62 7.44 10.50
N CYS A 244 -3.93 7.51 10.51
CA CYS A 244 -4.80 6.42 10.08
C CYS A 244 -5.08 6.49 8.57
N LEU A 245 -5.42 5.36 7.94
CA LEU A 245 -5.73 5.25 6.50
C LEU A 245 -4.59 5.63 5.54
N ILE A 246 -3.36 5.74 6.02
CA ILE A 246 -2.22 5.99 5.14
C ILE A 246 -1.96 4.77 4.26
N GLU A 247 -2.37 3.58 4.71
CA GLU A 247 -2.25 2.33 3.98
C GLU A 247 -3.55 1.54 3.96
N GLY A 248 -3.72 0.69 2.95
CA GLY A 248 -4.84 -0.24 2.82
C GLY A 248 -6.22 0.40 2.53
N PHE A 249 -6.39 1.72 2.65
CA PHE A 249 -7.67 2.36 2.38
C PHE A 249 -7.90 2.61 0.89
N ASP A 250 -9.01 2.10 0.37
CA ASP A 250 -9.45 2.29 -1.01
C ASP A 250 -10.79 3.02 -1.07
N CYS A 251 -10.76 4.26 -1.57
CA CYS A 251 -11.94 5.06 -1.88
C CYS A 251 -11.64 5.96 -3.10
N PRO A 252 -11.88 5.47 -4.32
CA PRO A 252 -11.58 6.22 -5.54
C PRO A 252 -12.38 7.52 -5.69
N GLN A 253 -13.45 7.69 -4.90
CA GLN A 253 -14.26 8.89 -4.88
C GLN A 253 -13.57 10.09 -4.23
N VAL A 254 -12.53 9.89 -3.40
CA VAL A 254 -11.82 10.98 -2.73
C VAL A 254 -11.34 12.00 -3.75
N SER A 255 -11.85 13.23 -3.64
CA SER A 255 -11.59 14.33 -4.58
C SER A 255 -10.77 15.46 -3.96
N ARG A 256 -10.72 15.55 -2.64
CA ARG A 256 -9.94 16.54 -1.91
C ARG A 256 -9.25 15.93 -0.70
N VAL A 257 -7.99 16.30 -0.52
CA VAL A 257 -7.17 15.89 0.64
C VAL A 257 -6.59 17.16 1.26
N PHE A 258 -6.91 17.40 2.52
CA PHE A 258 -6.33 18.45 3.34
C PHE A 258 -5.19 17.86 4.17
N ILE A 259 -4.03 18.51 4.16
CA ILE A 259 -2.81 18.07 4.84
C ILE A 259 -2.36 19.19 5.79
N ASP A 260 -2.92 19.16 7.00
CA ASP A 260 -2.64 20.12 8.07
C ASP A 260 -1.48 19.62 8.94
N LYS A 261 -0.34 19.41 8.31
CA LYS A 261 0.88 18.90 8.94
C LYS A 261 2.07 19.72 8.50
N THR A 262 2.94 20.09 9.43
CA THR A 262 4.10 20.97 9.20
C THR A 262 5.41 20.19 9.02
N SER A 263 5.52 19.01 9.63
CA SER A 263 6.75 18.21 9.66
C SER A 263 6.44 16.74 9.37
N GLU A 264 6.24 16.40 8.11
CA GLU A 264 6.09 15.01 7.69
C GLU A 264 7.19 14.65 6.67
N SER A 265 7.60 13.40 6.67
CA SER A 265 8.52 12.90 5.65
C SER A 265 7.88 12.95 4.26
N GLU A 266 8.70 13.13 3.21
CA GLU A 266 8.24 13.06 1.82
C GLU A 266 7.48 11.78 1.53
N LEU A 267 7.94 10.66 2.08
CA LEU A 267 7.26 9.37 2.00
C LEU A 267 5.82 9.46 2.50
N HIS A 268 5.62 10.04 3.68
CA HIS A 268 4.32 10.17 4.31
C HIS A 268 3.39 11.09 3.53
N LEU A 269 3.92 12.24 3.08
CA LEU A 269 3.17 13.18 2.23
C LEU A 269 2.74 12.52 0.92
N TYR A 270 3.62 11.76 0.29
CA TYR A 270 3.30 11.00 -0.91
C TYR A 270 2.19 9.95 -0.69
N GLN A 271 2.25 9.20 0.41
CA GLN A 271 1.23 8.21 0.75
C GLN A 271 -0.14 8.84 1.03
N ILE A 272 -0.16 9.97 1.75
CA ILE A 272 -1.37 10.74 2.02
C ILE A 272 -1.98 11.24 0.70
N ALA A 273 -1.19 11.90 -0.15
CA ALA A 273 -1.63 12.38 -1.46
C ALA A 273 -2.19 11.25 -2.33
N GLY A 274 -1.52 10.11 -2.33
CA GLY A 274 -1.92 8.91 -3.08
C GLY A 274 -3.35 8.40 -2.77
N ARG A 275 -3.93 8.79 -1.63
CA ARG A 275 -5.33 8.46 -1.29
C ARG A 275 -6.32 9.22 -2.17
N GLY A 276 -5.96 10.43 -2.62
CA GLY A 276 -6.78 11.24 -3.52
C GLY A 276 -6.56 10.95 -5.00
N LEU A 277 -5.41 10.42 -5.37
CA LEU A 277 -5.02 10.28 -6.78
C LEU A 277 -5.69 9.10 -7.51
N ARG A 278 -6.41 8.25 -6.81
CA ARG A 278 -7.13 7.13 -7.42
C ARG A 278 -8.21 7.61 -8.36
N ARG A 279 -8.24 7.05 -9.57
CA ARG A 279 -9.22 7.44 -10.59
C ARG A 279 -10.51 6.63 -10.44
N LYS A 280 -11.66 7.30 -10.35
CA LYS A 280 -12.99 6.69 -10.44
C LYS A 280 -13.63 6.87 -11.80
N ALA A 281 -13.49 8.07 -12.37
CA ALA A 281 -14.14 8.47 -13.62
C ALA A 281 -13.21 9.33 -14.48
N PRO A 282 -13.40 9.39 -15.80
CA PRO A 282 -12.75 10.37 -16.66
C PRO A 282 -12.98 11.80 -16.14
N GLY A 283 -11.96 12.65 -16.26
CA GLY A 283 -12.04 14.06 -15.86
C GLY A 283 -11.91 14.33 -14.35
N LYS A 284 -11.76 13.30 -13.48
CA LYS A 284 -11.47 13.54 -12.08
C LYS A 284 -10.14 14.24 -11.93
N MET A 285 -10.11 15.31 -11.11
CA MET A 285 -8.92 15.98 -10.59
C MET A 285 -8.96 15.94 -9.07
N CYS A 286 -7.83 15.67 -8.43
CA CYS A 286 -7.71 15.70 -6.97
C CYS A 286 -7.14 17.06 -6.53
N ARG A 287 -7.75 17.69 -5.53
CA ARG A 287 -7.21 18.87 -4.88
C ARG A 287 -6.46 18.49 -3.61
N LEU A 288 -5.23 18.89 -3.54
CA LEU A 288 -4.32 18.63 -2.43
C LEU A 288 -4.00 19.96 -1.73
N ALA A 289 -4.74 20.27 -0.65
CA ALA A 289 -4.53 21.48 0.12
C ALA A 289 -3.55 21.19 1.28
N ALA A 290 -2.38 21.80 1.29
CA ALA A 290 -1.32 21.49 2.24
C ALA A 290 -0.81 22.71 2.97
N ARG A 291 -0.45 22.55 4.27
CA ARG A 291 0.23 23.57 5.05
C ARG A 291 1.64 23.88 4.50
N SER A 292 2.30 22.88 3.93
CA SER A 292 3.60 23.00 3.27
C SER A 292 3.52 22.52 1.81
N PRO A 293 2.98 23.34 0.87
CA PRO A 293 2.82 22.95 -0.53
C PRO A 293 4.12 22.55 -1.22
N GLY A 294 5.23 23.24 -0.93
CA GLY A 294 6.54 22.94 -1.51
C GLY A 294 7.07 21.57 -1.10
N SER A 295 6.92 21.18 0.17
CA SER A 295 7.31 19.84 0.64
C SER A 295 6.45 18.74 0.00
N LEU A 296 5.16 19.00 -0.20
CA LEU A 296 4.28 18.07 -0.88
C LEU A 296 4.64 17.91 -2.37
N LEU A 297 4.96 19.02 -3.04
CA LEU A 297 5.42 18.98 -4.43
C LEU A 297 6.71 18.17 -4.56
N ALA A 298 7.70 18.42 -3.72
CA ALA A 298 8.96 17.66 -3.70
C ALA A 298 8.73 16.16 -3.51
N ALA A 299 7.80 15.77 -2.63
CA ALA A 299 7.43 14.37 -2.41
C ALA A 299 6.80 13.72 -3.65
N LEU A 300 5.97 14.45 -4.39
CA LEU A 300 5.31 13.95 -5.61
C LEU A 300 6.28 13.90 -6.79
N ASP A 301 7.16 14.89 -6.93
CA ASP A 301 8.20 14.94 -7.96
C ASP A 301 9.22 13.80 -7.82
N ARG A 302 9.58 13.45 -6.58
CA ARG A 302 10.45 12.28 -6.32
C ARG A 302 9.82 10.96 -6.77
N ALA A 303 8.50 10.87 -6.80
CA ALA A 303 7.75 9.70 -7.30
C ALA A 303 7.46 9.78 -8.80
N GLY A 304 7.58 10.95 -9.39
CA GLY A 304 7.40 11.26 -10.82
C GLY A 304 8.63 10.98 -11.62
#